data_cc47f3e1a38c3ba515eaa2e10dbe1e49
#
_entry.id   cc47f3e1a38c3ba515eaa2e10dbe1e49
#
_cell.length_a   1.000
_cell.length_b   1.000
_cell.length_c   1.000
_cell.angle_alpha   90.00
_cell.angle_beta   90.00
_cell.angle_gamma   90.00
#
_symmetry.space_group_name_H-M   'P 1'
#
loop_
_entity.id
_entity.type
_entity.pdbx_description
1 polymer ?
#
loop_
_entity_poly.entity_id
_entity_poly.type
_entity_poly.pdbx_seq_one_letter_code
_entity_poly.pdbx_strand_id
1 'polypeptide(L)'
;MKSDINCVLVHKGYKPYLKYNLEITSKNNKIYLIGDKSLERLQNISKNITYIDISKYENSKKIIEYKNFFINYSTNSFDFEWFCFARVFIIQSFIKEKNLENIFYIDSDNVLLENINNLSFTNTNAFMIPYYQDSFRMSASIHSSLLSSEFCDQFENLYNDLYVSRAKFNLIEGKIDYHQKNNVMGGICDMTLYYLLYKKDYL
;
A
#
# COMPACT_ATOMS: atom_id res chain seq x y z
N MET A 1 -22.50 7.66 -15.06
CA MET A 1 -22.61 7.62 -13.59
C MET A 1 -21.21 7.33 -13.06
N LYS A 2 -20.71 8.11 -12.08
CA LYS A 2 -19.44 7.82 -11.43
C LYS A 2 -19.63 6.51 -10.64
N SER A 3 -18.77 5.52 -10.84
CA SER A 3 -18.81 4.28 -10.05
C SER A 3 -18.49 4.57 -8.59
N ASP A 4 -19.19 3.90 -7.65
CA ASP A 4 -18.89 4.02 -6.22
C ASP A 4 -17.43 3.60 -5.96
N ILE A 5 -16.72 4.43 -5.21
CA ILE A 5 -15.38 4.10 -4.72
C ILE A 5 -15.52 3.14 -3.54
N ASN A 6 -14.83 2.02 -3.62
CA ASN A 6 -14.81 1.02 -2.55
C ASN A 6 -13.56 1.21 -1.67
N CYS A 7 -13.71 1.02 -0.35
CA CYS A 7 -12.58 0.97 0.55
C CYS A 7 -11.88 -0.39 0.45
N VAL A 8 -10.55 -0.36 0.49
CA VAL A 8 -9.72 -1.57 0.51
C VAL A 8 -8.78 -1.51 1.70
N LEU A 9 -8.75 -2.57 2.48
CA LEU A 9 -7.83 -2.77 3.61
C LEU A 9 -7.08 -4.08 3.39
N VAL A 10 -5.74 -4.01 3.42
CA VAL A 10 -4.86 -5.19 3.29
C VAL A 10 -4.14 -5.40 4.61
N HIS A 11 -4.33 -6.56 5.27
CA HIS A 11 -3.75 -6.83 6.58
C HIS A 11 -3.47 -8.31 6.81
N LYS A 12 -2.45 -8.62 7.62
CA LYS A 12 -2.14 -9.99 8.08
C LYS A 12 -2.12 -10.07 9.60
N GLY A 13 -2.71 -11.15 10.09
CA GLY A 13 -2.78 -11.42 11.52
C GLY A 13 -3.88 -10.61 12.23
N TYR A 14 -4.68 -11.30 13.02
CA TYR A 14 -5.74 -10.65 13.78
C TYR A 14 -5.16 -9.70 14.85
N LYS A 15 -5.71 -8.49 14.90
CA LYS A 15 -5.47 -7.50 15.96
C LYS A 15 -6.81 -7.00 16.51
N PRO A 16 -6.98 -6.85 17.83
CA PRO A 16 -8.26 -6.45 18.43
C PRO A 16 -8.83 -5.15 17.88
N TYR A 17 -7.98 -4.17 17.56
CA TYR A 17 -8.41 -2.87 17.04
C TYR A 17 -9.08 -2.95 15.65
N LEU A 18 -8.78 -4.00 14.85
CA LEU A 18 -9.42 -4.22 13.55
C LEU A 18 -10.94 -4.33 13.66
N LYS A 19 -11.43 -4.96 14.73
CA LYS A 19 -12.86 -5.07 14.96
C LYS A 19 -13.49 -3.68 15.07
N TYR A 20 -12.92 -2.80 15.87
CA TYR A 20 -13.43 -1.44 16.08
C TYR A 20 -13.33 -0.59 14.81
N ASN A 21 -12.20 -0.69 14.10
CA ASN A 21 -12.05 -0.01 12.81
C ASN A 21 -13.17 -0.43 11.85
N LEU A 22 -13.35 -1.72 11.64
CA LEU A 22 -14.33 -2.25 10.69
C LEU A 22 -15.77 -1.95 11.12
N GLU A 23 -16.09 -2.02 12.42
CA GLU A 23 -17.41 -1.64 12.97
C GLU A 23 -17.77 -0.18 12.65
N ILE A 24 -16.81 0.72 12.71
CA ILE A 24 -17.05 2.15 12.47
C ILE A 24 -17.04 2.45 10.97
N THR A 25 -15.98 2.04 10.27
CA THR A 25 -15.78 2.34 8.85
C THR A 25 -16.88 1.75 7.98
N SER A 26 -17.35 0.52 8.29
CA SER A 26 -18.38 -0.16 7.49
C SER A 26 -19.79 0.41 7.65
N LYS A 27 -20.02 1.32 8.60
CA LYS A 27 -21.33 1.99 8.72
C LYS A 27 -21.66 2.78 7.46
N ASN A 28 -20.66 3.42 6.89
CA ASN A 28 -20.83 4.34 5.78
C ASN A 28 -20.13 3.88 4.48
N ASN A 29 -19.28 2.86 4.54
CA ASN A 29 -18.45 2.46 3.41
C ASN A 29 -18.54 0.96 3.14
N LYS A 30 -18.47 0.57 1.87
CA LYS A 30 -18.21 -0.82 1.46
C LYS A 30 -16.71 -1.09 1.56
N ILE A 31 -16.34 -2.20 2.23
CA ILE A 31 -14.95 -2.54 2.52
C ILE A 31 -14.62 -3.91 1.93
N TYR A 32 -13.54 -3.98 1.16
CA TYR A 32 -12.86 -5.23 0.85
C TYR A 32 -11.72 -5.42 1.84
N LEU A 33 -11.87 -6.42 2.71
CA LEU A 33 -10.86 -6.85 3.66
C LEU A 33 -10.03 -7.97 3.02
N ILE A 34 -8.85 -7.63 2.53
CA ILE A 34 -7.91 -8.60 1.95
C ILE A 34 -6.93 -9.02 3.05
N GLY A 35 -6.98 -10.28 3.47
CA GLY A 35 -6.16 -10.72 4.58
C GLY A 35 -6.02 -12.23 4.71
N ASP A 36 -5.21 -12.67 5.67
CA ASP A 36 -5.10 -14.09 5.98
C ASP A 36 -6.35 -14.64 6.67
N LYS A 37 -6.43 -15.96 6.77
CA LYS A 37 -7.60 -16.67 7.28
C LYS A 37 -8.01 -16.28 8.71
N SER A 38 -7.10 -15.71 9.51
CA SER A 38 -7.42 -15.22 10.86
C SER A 38 -8.44 -14.07 10.86
N LEU A 39 -8.57 -13.37 9.71
CA LEU A 39 -9.46 -12.21 9.54
C LEU A 39 -10.83 -12.58 8.94
N GLU A 40 -11.01 -13.78 8.43
CA GLU A 40 -12.23 -14.20 7.74
C GLU A 40 -13.51 -13.91 8.54
N ARG A 41 -13.50 -14.18 9.85
CA ARG A 41 -14.65 -13.96 10.74
C ARG A 41 -15.07 -12.48 10.85
N LEU A 42 -14.19 -11.54 10.52
CA LEU A 42 -14.49 -10.11 10.62
C LEU A 42 -15.51 -9.64 9.57
N GLN A 43 -15.74 -10.38 8.48
CA GLN A 43 -16.82 -10.10 7.53
C GLN A 43 -18.21 -10.16 8.16
N ASN A 44 -18.38 -10.91 9.26
CA ASN A 44 -19.67 -11.05 9.95
C ASN A 44 -20.04 -9.80 10.77
N ILE A 45 -19.15 -8.83 10.90
CA ILE A 45 -19.40 -7.55 11.61
C ILE A 45 -20.45 -6.73 10.85
N SER A 46 -20.40 -6.72 9.52
CA SER A 46 -21.30 -5.91 8.70
C SER A 46 -21.46 -6.51 7.29
N LYS A 47 -22.66 -6.38 6.72
CA LYS A 47 -22.93 -6.74 5.32
C LYS A 47 -22.11 -5.91 4.30
N ASN A 48 -21.54 -4.80 4.75
CA ASN A 48 -20.70 -3.93 3.94
C ASN A 48 -19.22 -4.39 3.90
N ILE A 49 -18.86 -5.48 4.59
CA ILE A 49 -17.52 -6.05 4.60
C ILE A 49 -17.50 -7.30 3.75
N THR A 50 -16.60 -7.35 2.78
CA THR A 50 -16.32 -8.54 1.97
C THR A 50 -14.91 -8.99 2.25
N TYR A 51 -14.74 -10.17 2.86
CA TYR A 51 -13.43 -10.78 3.07
C TYR A 51 -12.93 -11.43 1.77
N ILE A 52 -11.63 -11.29 1.53
CA ILE A 52 -10.90 -11.94 0.45
C ILE A 52 -9.61 -12.54 1.03
N ASP A 53 -9.39 -13.83 0.78
CA ASP A 53 -8.18 -14.50 1.20
C ASP A 53 -6.98 -13.94 0.41
N ILE A 54 -6.01 -13.39 1.13
CA ILE A 54 -4.80 -12.78 0.58
C ILE A 54 -3.96 -13.78 -0.23
N SER A 55 -4.02 -15.09 0.11
CA SER A 55 -3.28 -16.14 -0.57
C SER A 55 -3.60 -16.24 -2.05
N LYS A 56 -4.79 -15.79 -2.44
CA LYS A 56 -5.22 -15.68 -3.84
C LYS A 56 -4.26 -14.82 -4.68
N TYR A 57 -3.69 -13.79 -4.08
CA TYR A 57 -2.81 -12.84 -4.78
C TYR A 57 -1.34 -13.05 -4.43
N GLU A 58 -1.00 -13.19 -3.14
CA GLU A 58 0.39 -13.29 -2.68
C GLU A 58 1.14 -14.52 -3.23
N ASN A 59 0.39 -15.59 -3.53
CA ASN A 59 0.94 -16.81 -4.12
C ASN A 59 1.04 -16.75 -5.66
N SER A 60 0.75 -15.60 -6.27
CA SER A 60 0.94 -15.44 -7.71
C SER A 60 2.42 -15.53 -8.07
N LYS A 61 2.71 -16.12 -9.24
CA LYS A 61 4.09 -16.26 -9.76
C LYS A 61 4.83 -14.92 -9.71
N LYS A 62 4.16 -13.83 -10.12
CA LYS A 62 4.74 -12.48 -10.13
C LYS A 62 5.20 -12.03 -8.75
N ILE A 63 4.35 -12.13 -7.71
CA ILE A 63 4.70 -11.68 -6.36
C ILE A 63 5.81 -12.52 -5.75
N ILE A 64 5.80 -13.85 -6.03
CA ILE A 64 6.87 -14.75 -5.59
C ILE A 64 8.20 -14.38 -6.26
N GLU A 65 8.19 -14.12 -7.56
CA GLU A 65 9.39 -13.67 -8.29
C GLU A 65 9.94 -12.36 -7.74
N TYR A 66 9.08 -11.38 -7.50
CA TYR A 66 9.49 -10.10 -6.91
C TYR A 66 10.10 -10.27 -5.51
N LYS A 67 9.55 -11.16 -4.68
CA LYS A 67 10.14 -11.46 -3.37
C LYS A 67 11.59 -11.97 -3.49
N ASN A 68 11.92 -12.71 -4.53
CA ASN A 68 13.28 -13.20 -4.75
C ASN A 68 14.30 -12.10 -5.11
N PHE A 69 13.83 -10.98 -5.67
CA PHE A 69 14.67 -9.82 -5.96
C PHE A 69 14.71 -8.81 -4.82
N PHE A 70 13.79 -8.92 -3.83
CA PHE A 70 13.72 -7.98 -2.73
C PHE A 70 14.93 -8.08 -1.80
N ILE A 71 15.61 -6.95 -1.64
CA ILE A 71 16.69 -6.78 -0.67
C ILE A 71 16.20 -5.81 0.40
N ASN A 72 16.24 -6.22 1.66
CA ASN A 72 15.84 -5.36 2.76
C ASN A 72 16.94 -4.34 3.07
N TYR A 73 16.73 -3.09 2.70
CA TYR A 73 17.60 -1.95 3.03
C TYR A 73 17.06 -1.13 4.20
N SER A 74 16.20 -1.70 5.04
CA SER A 74 15.61 -1.09 6.23
C SER A 74 16.06 -1.79 7.50
N THR A 75 15.95 -1.12 8.63
CA THR A 75 16.19 -1.73 9.97
C THR A 75 15.01 -2.59 10.47
N ASN A 76 13.87 -2.57 9.78
CA ASN A 76 12.75 -3.44 10.08
C ASN A 76 13.02 -4.89 9.62
N SER A 77 12.22 -5.85 10.11
CA SER A 77 12.35 -7.23 9.66
C SER A 77 12.03 -7.38 8.17
N PHE A 78 12.67 -8.37 7.53
CA PHE A 78 12.47 -8.68 6.11
C PHE A 78 10.98 -8.90 5.78
N ASP A 79 10.28 -9.70 6.57
CA ASP A 79 8.88 -10.05 6.28
C ASP A 79 7.93 -8.85 6.44
N PHE A 80 8.20 -7.96 7.40
CA PHE A 80 7.43 -6.73 7.56
C PHE A 80 7.61 -5.80 6.35
N GLU A 81 8.87 -5.50 5.99
CA GLU A 81 9.15 -4.63 4.85
C GLU A 81 8.65 -5.23 3.53
N TRP A 82 8.90 -6.53 3.31
CA TRP A 82 8.36 -7.18 2.13
C TRP A 82 6.84 -7.05 2.05
N PHE A 83 6.12 -7.24 3.16
CA PHE A 83 4.68 -7.10 3.16
C PHE A 83 4.23 -5.67 2.79
N CYS A 84 4.96 -4.65 3.25
CA CYS A 84 4.67 -3.26 2.87
C CYS A 84 4.77 -3.03 1.35
N PHE A 85 5.73 -3.65 0.67
CA PHE A 85 5.82 -3.61 -0.79
C PHE A 85 4.76 -4.50 -1.45
N ALA A 86 4.62 -5.73 -0.99
CA ALA A 86 3.73 -6.73 -1.57
C ALA A 86 2.27 -6.27 -1.58
N ARG A 87 1.83 -5.50 -0.58
CA ARG A 87 0.45 -4.99 -0.50
C ARG A 87 0.06 -4.17 -1.72
N VAL A 88 0.98 -3.42 -2.34
CA VAL A 88 0.67 -2.66 -3.57
C VAL A 88 0.43 -3.60 -4.76
N PHE A 89 1.23 -4.66 -4.90
CA PHE A 89 1.03 -5.67 -5.94
C PHE A 89 -0.27 -6.46 -5.73
N ILE A 90 -0.65 -6.70 -4.46
CA ILE A 90 -1.92 -7.32 -4.08
C ILE A 90 -3.09 -6.40 -4.48
N ILE A 91 -3.01 -5.11 -4.13
CA ILE A 91 -4.00 -4.10 -4.50
C ILE A 91 -4.13 -4.00 -6.03
N GLN A 92 -3.02 -3.97 -6.76
CA GLN A 92 -3.01 -3.96 -8.23
C GLN A 92 -3.76 -5.17 -8.80
N SER A 93 -3.45 -6.35 -8.30
CA SER A 93 -4.09 -7.60 -8.75
C SER A 93 -5.60 -7.59 -8.47
N PHE A 94 -5.99 -7.08 -7.30
CA PHE A 94 -7.38 -6.92 -6.91
C PHE A 94 -8.14 -5.93 -7.80
N ILE A 95 -7.57 -4.74 -8.04
CA ILE A 95 -8.15 -3.71 -8.93
C ILE A 95 -8.39 -4.29 -10.31
N LYS A 96 -7.39 -4.97 -10.88
CA LYS A 96 -7.47 -5.60 -12.22
C LYS A 96 -8.53 -6.71 -12.25
N GLU A 97 -8.59 -7.58 -11.24
CA GLU A 97 -9.58 -8.66 -11.16
C GLU A 97 -11.01 -8.12 -11.08
N LYS A 98 -11.22 -7.08 -10.27
CA LYS A 98 -12.55 -6.49 -10.08
C LYS A 98 -12.93 -5.46 -11.15
N ASN A 99 -12.04 -5.19 -12.09
CA ASN A 99 -12.20 -4.16 -13.12
C ASN A 99 -12.62 -2.82 -12.52
N LEU A 100 -11.91 -2.41 -11.44
CA LEU A 100 -12.15 -1.14 -10.75
C LEU A 100 -11.28 -0.04 -11.37
N GLU A 101 -11.82 1.17 -11.45
CA GLU A 101 -11.07 2.34 -11.90
C GLU A 101 -10.18 2.86 -10.76
N ASN A 102 -10.78 3.03 -9.59
CA ASN A 102 -10.15 3.55 -8.39
C ASN A 102 -10.64 2.80 -7.14
N ILE A 103 -9.81 2.79 -6.12
CA ILE A 103 -10.14 2.36 -4.77
C ILE A 103 -9.72 3.42 -3.75
N PHE A 104 -10.33 3.40 -2.56
CA PHE A 104 -9.81 4.12 -1.41
C PHE A 104 -9.12 3.14 -0.47
N TYR A 105 -7.79 3.18 -0.45
CA TYR A 105 -6.99 2.34 0.42
C TYR A 105 -6.91 2.97 1.82
N ILE A 106 -7.04 2.13 2.85
CA ILE A 106 -6.85 2.51 4.26
C ILE A 106 -5.93 1.52 4.96
N ASP A 107 -5.04 2.03 5.80
CA ASP A 107 -4.29 1.18 6.75
C ASP A 107 -5.23 0.70 7.85
N SER A 108 -4.90 -0.43 8.43
CA SER A 108 -5.76 -1.15 9.40
C SER A 108 -6.02 -0.39 10.71
N ASP A 109 -5.22 0.62 11.02
CA ASP A 109 -5.33 1.50 12.18
C ASP A 109 -6.01 2.85 11.88
N ASN A 110 -6.43 3.07 10.62
CA ASN A 110 -7.17 4.26 10.21
C ASN A 110 -8.67 3.99 10.14
N VAL A 111 -9.47 4.90 10.69
CA VAL A 111 -10.94 4.80 10.75
C VAL A 111 -11.58 5.88 9.88
N LEU A 112 -12.49 5.48 8.99
CA LEU A 112 -13.30 6.42 8.21
C LEU A 112 -14.64 6.66 8.92
N LEU A 113 -14.88 7.92 9.29
CA LEU A 113 -16.12 8.34 9.95
C LEU A 113 -17.23 8.69 8.94
N GLU A 114 -16.84 9.10 7.74
CA GLU A 114 -17.74 9.55 6.67
C GLU A 114 -17.71 8.59 5.47
N ASN A 115 -18.74 8.71 4.62
CA ASN A 115 -18.77 8.01 3.36
C ASN A 115 -17.77 8.63 2.38
N ILE A 116 -16.80 7.84 1.93
CA ILE A 116 -15.79 8.30 0.98
C ILE A 116 -16.38 8.85 -0.33
N ASN A 117 -17.55 8.38 -0.71
CA ASN A 117 -18.24 8.82 -1.92
C ASN A 117 -18.87 10.23 -1.78
N ASN A 118 -18.93 10.78 -0.55
CA ASN A 118 -19.31 12.16 -0.33
C ASN A 118 -18.16 13.14 -0.61
N LEU A 119 -16.92 12.64 -0.74
CA LEU A 119 -15.76 13.46 -1.06
C LEU A 119 -15.64 13.68 -2.57
N SER A 120 -15.20 14.89 -2.93
CA SER A 120 -14.88 15.22 -4.32
C SER A 120 -13.37 15.11 -4.53
N PHE A 121 -12.96 14.18 -5.37
CA PHE A 121 -11.56 14.05 -5.77
C PHE A 121 -11.38 14.70 -7.14
N THR A 122 -10.40 15.58 -7.25
CA THR A 122 -10.03 16.25 -8.52
C THR A 122 -8.99 15.46 -9.30
N ASN A 123 -8.28 14.55 -8.61
CA ASN A 123 -7.23 13.71 -9.17
C ASN A 123 -7.62 12.23 -9.13
N THR A 124 -7.00 11.42 -9.99
CA THR A 124 -7.15 9.97 -10.00
C THR A 124 -6.40 9.29 -8.86
N ASN A 125 -5.38 9.96 -8.31
CA ASN A 125 -4.60 9.49 -7.17
C ASN A 125 -4.43 10.62 -6.17
N ALA A 126 -4.56 10.30 -4.88
CA ALA A 126 -4.31 11.21 -3.77
C ALA A 126 -3.71 10.44 -2.60
N PHE A 127 -2.53 10.83 -2.16
CA PHE A 127 -1.83 10.24 -1.02
C PHE A 127 -1.06 11.31 -0.24
N MET A 128 -0.56 10.96 0.94
CA MET A 128 -0.04 11.92 1.90
C MET A 128 1.47 12.08 1.78
N ILE A 129 1.91 13.36 1.79
CA ILE A 129 3.33 13.72 1.81
C ILE A 129 3.57 14.68 2.97
N PRO A 130 4.54 14.43 3.85
CA PRO A 130 4.91 15.38 4.88
C PRO A 130 5.36 16.71 4.27
N TYR A 131 4.94 17.83 4.87
CA TYR A 131 5.24 19.18 4.38
C TYR A 131 6.73 19.46 4.26
N TYR A 132 7.52 19.03 5.24
CA TYR A 132 8.96 19.19 5.25
C TYR A 132 9.69 17.85 5.26
N GLN A 133 10.65 17.70 4.38
CA GLN A 133 11.57 16.56 4.34
C GLN A 133 12.98 17.04 4.04
N ASP A 134 13.95 16.53 4.80
CA ASP A 134 15.34 16.59 4.40
C ASP A 134 15.63 15.65 3.21
N SER A 135 16.80 15.80 2.61
CA SER A 135 17.19 15.05 1.41
C SER A 135 17.21 13.52 1.58
N PHE A 136 17.26 13.03 2.82
CA PHE A 136 17.35 11.60 3.12
C PHE A 136 16.05 11.00 3.70
N ARG A 137 15.08 11.82 4.05
CA ARG A 137 13.81 11.31 4.57
C ARG A 137 13.01 10.55 3.50
N MET A 138 12.83 11.15 2.33
CA MET A 138 12.16 10.53 1.17
C MET A 138 10.96 9.67 1.60
N SER A 139 9.92 10.31 2.13
CA SER A 139 8.78 9.62 2.74
C SER A 139 7.46 10.15 2.22
N ALA A 140 6.61 9.27 1.74
CA ALA A 140 5.20 9.50 1.46
C ALA A 140 4.39 8.31 1.95
N SER A 141 3.09 8.46 2.17
CA SER A 141 2.26 7.39 2.72
C SER A 141 0.95 7.24 1.98
N ILE A 142 0.52 6.00 1.81
CA ILE A 142 -0.79 5.65 1.25
C ILE A 142 -1.81 5.28 2.32
N HIS A 143 -1.55 5.48 3.59
CA HIS A 143 -2.38 5.01 4.71
C HIS A 143 -3.86 5.44 4.66
N SER A 144 -4.20 6.47 3.90
CA SER A 144 -5.55 6.91 3.57
C SER A 144 -5.49 7.57 2.19
N SER A 145 -5.71 6.79 1.12
CA SER A 145 -5.35 7.22 -0.22
C SER A 145 -6.34 6.76 -1.27
N LEU A 146 -6.62 7.65 -2.23
CA LEU A 146 -7.26 7.26 -3.49
C LEU A 146 -6.18 6.72 -4.42
N LEU A 147 -6.33 5.50 -4.88
CA LEU A 147 -5.37 4.80 -5.73
C LEU A 147 -6.04 4.27 -6.99
N SER A 148 -5.39 4.46 -8.13
CA SER A 148 -5.78 3.88 -9.42
C SER A 148 -4.91 2.67 -9.79
N SER A 149 -5.33 1.92 -10.82
CA SER A 149 -4.49 0.88 -11.43
C SER A 149 -3.17 1.46 -11.94
N GLU A 150 -3.22 2.66 -12.54
CA GLU A 150 -2.04 3.34 -13.07
C GLU A 150 -0.99 3.62 -11.97
N PHE A 151 -1.42 4.09 -10.78
CA PHE A 151 -0.51 4.27 -9.65
C PHE A 151 0.21 2.97 -9.28
N CYS A 152 -0.54 1.87 -9.22
CA CYS A 152 0.04 0.57 -8.91
C CYS A 152 1.00 0.10 -10.00
N ASP A 153 0.70 0.37 -11.27
CA ASP A 153 1.58 0.04 -12.40
C ASP A 153 2.88 0.88 -12.35
N GLN A 154 2.78 2.16 -12.01
CA GLN A 154 3.95 3.03 -11.80
C GLN A 154 4.82 2.56 -10.62
N PHE A 155 4.20 2.14 -9.52
CA PHE A 155 4.92 1.55 -8.39
C PHE A 155 5.65 0.27 -8.78
N GLU A 156 4.99 -0.62 -9.53
CA GLU A 156 5.59 -1.85 -10.04
C GLU A 156 6.79 -1.56 -10.95
N ASN A 157 6.65 -0.61 -11.87
CA ASN A 157 7.75 -0.22 -12.77
C ASN A 157 8.94 0.32 -11.97
N LEU A 158 8.68 1.20 -10.98
CA LEU A 158 9.75 1.71 -10.11
C LEU A 158 10.40 0.60 -9.30
N TYR A 159 9.62 -0.35 -8.78
CA TYR A 159 10.16 -1.53 -8.09
C TYR A 159 11.11 -2.33 -9.02
N ASN A 160 10.70 -2.57 -10.26
CA ASN A 160 11.54 -3.25 -11.26
C ASN A 160 12.86 -2.51 -11.50
N ASP A 161 12.81 -1.18 -11.64
CA ASP A 161 13.99 -0.37 -11.88
C ASP A 161 14.95 -0.31 -10.68
N LEU A 162 14.43 -0.44 -9.46
CA LEU A 162 15.24 -0.38 -8.23
C LEU A 162 15.77 -1.74 -7.79
N TYR A 163 14.94 -2.80 -7.89
CA TYR A 163 15.24 -4.10 -7.27
C TYR A 163 15.57 -5.20 -8.29
N VAL A 164 14.94 -5.18 -9.46
CA VAL A 164 15.12 -6.24 -10.47
C VAL A 164 16.25 -5.89 -11.43
N SER A 165 16.08 -4.85 -12.23
CA SER A 165 17.07 -4.40 -13.22
C SER A 165 18.20 -3.56 -12.62
N ARG A 166 17.91 -2.91 -11.49
CA ARG A 166 18.79 -1.93 -10.83
C ARG A 166 19.13 -0.71 -11.68
N ALA A 167 18.40 -0.46 -12.77
CA ALA A 167 18.67 0.61 -13.72
C ALA A 167 18.61 2.01 -13.09
N LYS A 168 17.79 2.18 -12.03
CA LYS A 168 17.66 3.45 -11.28
C LYS A 168 18.05 3.32 -9.81
N PHE A 169 18.92 2.38 -9.47
CA PHE A 169 19.35 2.16 -8.08
C PHE A 169 19.98 3.40 -7.44
N ASN A 170 20.62 4.25 -8.24
CA ASN A 170 21.19 5.52 -7.81
C ASN A 170 20.17 6.46 -7.12
N LEU A 171 18.88 6.33 -7.39
CA LEU A 171 17.85 7.14 -6.74
C LEU A 171 17.73 6.87 -5.22
N ILE A 172 18.09 5.68 -4.76
CA ILE A 172 18.01 5.29 -3.35
C ILE A 172 19.37 5.09 -2.67
N GLU A 173 20.46 5.03 -3.45
CA GLU A 173 21.79 4.75 -2.95
C GLU A 173 22.26 5.74 -1.89
N GLY A 174 22.07 7.06 -2.13
CA GLY A 174 22.43 8.10 -1.17
C GLY A 174 21.67 7.97 0.16
N LYS A 175 20.40 7.54 0.15
CA LYS A 175 19.64 7.29 1.38
C LYS A 175 20.17 6.07 2.11
N ILE A 176 20.49 4.99 1.41
CA ILE A 176 21.08 3.77 2.00
C ILE A 176 22.41 4.15 2.70
N ASP A 177 23.27 4.83 1.98
CA ASP A 177 24.57 5.31 2.48
C ASP A 177 24.44 6.18 3.74
N TYR A 178 23.47 7.11 3.73
CA TYR A 178 23.21 7.98 4.88
C TYR A 178 22.84 7.17 6.12
N HIS A 179 21.88 6.24 6.02
CA HIS A 179 21.46 5.43 7.14
C HIS A 179 22.59 4.55 7.69
N GLN A 180 23.38 3.95 6.81
CA GLN A 180 24.50 3.08 7.20
C GLN A 180 25.65 3.87 7.85
N LYS A 181 26.09 4.99 7.24
CA LYS A 181 27.22 5.80 7.73
C LYS A 181 26.93 6.48 9.06
N ASN A 182 25.67 6.88 9.28
CA ASN A 182 25.29 7.60 10.50
C ASN A 182 24.64 6.70 11.56
N ASN A 183 24.52 5.38 11.30
CA ASN A 183 23.86 4.43 12.18
C ASN A 183 22.44 4.87 12.60
N VAL A 184 21.68 5.45 11.67
CA VAL A 184 20.32 5.93 11.89
C VAL A 184 19.32 4.86 11.52
N MET A 185 18.33 4.62 12.39
CA MET A 185 17.24 3.67 12.11
C MET A 185 16.42 4.11 10.89
N GLY A 186 15.85 3.13 10.19
CA GLY A 186 15.08 3.36 8.97
C GLY A 186 15.77 2.76 7.75
N GLY A 187 15.69 3.43 6.61
CA GLY A 187 16.26 2.97 5.33
C GLY A 187 15.25 3.05 4.20
N ILE A 188 15.31 2.12 3.26
CA ILE A 188 14.40 2.06 2.12
C ILE A 188 13.19 1.21 2.49
N CYS A 189 12.01 1.81 2.40
CA CYS A 189 10.71 1.17 2.56
C CYS A 189 9.77 1.57 1.41
N ASP A 190 8.58 1.03 1.39
CA ASP A 190 7.55 1.38 0.40
C ASP A 190 7.26 2.91 0.36
N MET A 191 7.32 3.58 1.52
CA MET A 191 7.16 5.04 1.61
C MET A 191 8.21 5.82 0.81
N THR A 192 9.40 5.25 0.62
CA THR A 192 10.44 5.84 -0.23
C THR A 192 10.03 5.79 -1.70
N LEU A 193 9.45 4.67 -2.15
CA LEU A 193 8.97 4.55 -3.52
C LEU A 193 7.79 5.51 -3.79
N TYR A 194 6.85 5.65 -2.85
CA TYR A 194 5.76 6.62 -3.00
C TYR A 194 6.29 8.05 -3.12
N TYR A 195 7.32 8.40 -2.37
CA TYR A 195 7.96 9.70 -2.45
C TYR A 195 8.62 9.93 -3.83
N LEU A 196 9.33 8.94 -4.37
CA LEU A 196 9.94 9.02 -5.70
C LEU A 196 8.87 9.19 -6.79
N LEU A 197 7.76 8.46 -6.70
CA LEU A 197 6.62 8.62 -7.62
C LEU A 197 6.05 10.04 -7.57
N TYR A 198 5.95 10.63 -6.38
CA TYR A 198 5.49 12.01 -6.23
C TYR A 198 6.44 13.01 -6.86
N LYS A 199 7.74 12.86 -6.64
CA LYS A 199 8.77 13.76 -7.18
C LYS A 199 8.89 13.70 -8.70
N LYS A 200 8.27 12.70 -9.32
CA LYS A 200 8.41 12.43 -10.77
C LYS A 200 9.86 12.21 -11.22
N ASP A 201 10.76 11.93 -10.29
CA ASP A 201 12.14 11.54 -10.60
C ASP A 201 12.18 10.21 -11.38
N TYR A 202 11.00 9.62 -11.49
CA TYR A 202 10.77 8.37 -12.18
C TYR A 202 10.16 8.56 -13.59
N LEU A 203 9.55 9.71 -13.90
CA LEU A 203 8.85 9.95 -15.18
C LEU A 203 9.84 10.42 -16.28
#